data_a23279dd69bf00a0fb95c02ad02fb67d
#
_entry.id   a23279dd69bf00a0fb95c02ad02fb67d
#
_cell.length_a   1.000
_cell.length_b   1.000
_cell.length_c   1.000
_cell.angle_alpha   90.00
_cell.angle_beta   90.00
_cell.angle_gamma   90.00
#
_symmetry.space_group_name_H-M   'P 1'
#
loop_
_entity.id
_entity.type
_entity.pdbx_description
1 polymer ?
#
loop_
_entity_poly.entity_id
_entity_poly.type
_entity_poly.pdbx_seq_one_letter_code
_entity_poly.pdbx_strand_id
1 'polypeptide(L)'
;MSIYIYTNGSIYSPADPYATALLTENGTVTWIGSDAGARSITDERMRAIDLNGKLITPTFARAFAPINNYSEKTLYEYFLRTHTQGYHTHTLAGTIRDISTLRASLDTFYTTHATAPDVRFFIIPEPQATSASYAELVTTAQDLLNKSSIALTGFHATNLDHLPTLASEAAEHGLVLSINTQDSFTNAFSYALAVREQHPWLNIRLDMVHGVIDDQRLQDLADARINLGIQATFDTETAKLAHRANAAGTAFALGSDSSLVEAPLGWELISALIQSADGISARSGFAALTRGVYRLAHDENPFAGQILPDTPANIALWNVTELMVQTPDSRVASWSTDPRAHIPLLPVLASDVPLPVLDRMYTRGGE
;
A
#
# COMPACT_ATOMS: atom_id res chain seq x y z
N MET A 1 -9.79 -7.81 26.31
CA MET A 1 -10.43 -8.42 25.13
C MET A 1 -11.33 -7.37 24.54
N SER A 2 -11.01 -6.86 23.36
CA SER A 2 -11.77 -5.82 22.68
C SER A 2 -12.53 -6.45 21.50
N ILE A 3 -13.86 -6.44 21.60
CA ILE A 3 -14.73 -6.97 20.54
C ILE A 3 -15.59 -5.81 20.06
N TYR A 4 -15.51 -5.49 18.77
CA TYR A 4 -16.29 -4.44 18.14
C TYR A 4 -17.17 -5.02 17.04
N ILE A 5 -18.45 -4.66 17.06
CA ILE A 5 -19.39 -4.97 16.00
C ILE A 5 -19.85 -3.68 15.33
N TYR A 6 -19.55 -3.55 14.06
CA TYR A 6 -19.91 -2.41 13.21
C TYR A 6 -21.15 -2.77 12.43
N THR A 7 -22.13 -1.89 12.38
CA THR A 7 -23.42 -2.12 11.70
C THR A 7 -23.91 -0.85 10.99
N ASN A 8 -24.92 -1.00 10.13
CA ASN A 8 -25.59 0.12 9.47
C ASN A 8 -24.66 0.95 8.56
N GLY A 9 -23.84 0.27 7.75
CA GLY A 9 -22.95 0.91 6.79
C GLY A 9 -22.68 0.02 5.58
N SER A 10 -21.58 0.28 4.89
CA SER A 10 -21.09 -0.55 3.79
C SER A 10 -19.67 -1.03 4.08
N ILE A 11 -19.38 -2.29 3.84
CA ILE A 11 -18.07 -2.90 4.07
C ILE A 11 -17.45 -3.29 2.74
N TYR A 12 -16.31 -2.69 2.39
CA TYR A 12 -15.56 -3.09 1.20
C TYR A 12 -14.80 -4.38 1.45
N SER A 13 -15.44 -5.50 1.15
CA SER A 13 -14.84 -6.83 1.34
C SER A 13 -15.05 -7.73 0.13
N PRO A 14 -14.01 -8.44 -0.34
CA PRO A 14 -14.19 -9.45 -1.38
C PRO A 14 -14.86 -10.73 -0.88
N ALA A 15 -14.95 -10.96 0.44
CA ALA A 15 -15.64 -12.12 1.02
C ALA A 15 -17.17 -11.99 0.90
N ASP A 16 -17.70 -10.79 1.13
CA ASP A 16 -19.12 -10.47 0.95
C ASP A 16 -19.24 -9.04 0.39
N PRO A 17 -19.47 -8.90 -0.92
CA PRO A 17 -19.60 -7.60 -1.58
C PRO A 17 -20.77 -6.74 -1.10
N TYR A 18 -21.73 -7.33 -0.39
CA TYR A 18 -22.94 -6.67 0.11
C TYR A 18 -22.96 -6.53 1.62
N ALA A 19 -21.81 -6.77 2.25
CA ALA A 19 -21.70 -6.68 3.69
C ALA A 19 -22.08 -5.29 4.21
N THR A 20 -22.93 -5.28 5.23
CA THR A 20 -23.33 -4.07 5.97
C THR A 20 -22.85 -4.08 7.42
N ALA A 21 -22.24 -5.20 7.84
CA ALA A 21 -21.73 -5.38 9.18
C ALA A 21 -20.38 -6.12 9.19
N LEU A 22 -19.57 -5.80 10.20
CA LEU A 22 -18.23 -6.32 10.44
C LEU A 22 -18.04 -6.61 11.92
N LEU A 23 -17.43 -7.73 12.27
CA LEU A 23 -16.99 -8.04 13.62
C LEU A 23 -15.47 -8.11 13.69
N THR A 24 -14.90 -7.44 14.67
CA THR A 24 -13.47 -7.52 14.97
C THR A 24 -13.24 -7.95 16.41
N GLU A 25 -12.24 -8.79 16.62
CA GLU A 25 -11.84 -9.25 17.94
C GLU A 25 -10.33 -9.13 18.10
N ASN A 26 -9.90 -8.41 19.14
CA ASN A 26 -8.48 -8.19 19.44
C ASN A 26 -7.65 -7.71 18.23
N GLY A 27 -8.22 -6.80 17.43
CA GLY A 27 -7.57 -6.25 16.24
C GLY A 27 -7.54 -7.18 15.02
N THR A 28 -8.36 -8.23 15.01
CA THR A 28 -8.51 -9.15 13.87
C THR A 28 -9.96 -9.15 13.41
N VAL A 29 -10.19 -9.20 12.10
CA VAL A 29 -11.51 -9.40 11.51
C VAL A 29 -11.93 -10.85 11.74
N THR A 30 -13.08 -11.06 12.38
CA THR A 30 -13.56 -12.42 12.70
C THR A 30 -14.84 -12.79 11.95
N TRP A 31 -15.62 -11.79 11.53
CA TRP A 31 -16.83 -12.06 10.76
C TRP A 31 -17.22 -10.85 9.90
N ILE A 32 -17.85 -11.15 8.75
CA ILE A 32 -18.36 -10.17 7.79
C ILE A 32 -19.73 -10.64 7.32
N GLY A 33 -20.71 -9.74 7.19
CA GLY A 33 -22.04 -10.10 6.71
C GLY A 33 -23.04 -8.97 6.80
N SER A 34 -24.31 -9.30 6.96
CA SER A 34 -25.41 -8.34 7.00
C SER A 34 -25.74 -7.87 8.44
N ASP A 35 -26.42 -6.71 8.57
CA ASP A 35 -26.96 -6.24 9.86
C ASP A 35 -27.91 -7.25 10.51
N ALA A 36 -28.65 -8.02 9.71
CA ALA A 36 -29.49 -9.07 10.24
C ALA A 36 -28.69 -10.19 10.90
N GLY A 37 -27.58 -10.59 10.27
CA GLY A 37 -26.62 -11.53 10.84
C GLY A 37 -25.96 -10.98 12.10
N ALA A 38 -25.51 -9.72 12.07
CA ALA A 38 -24.91 -9.04 13.20
C ALA A 38 -25.81 -9.06 14.44
N ARG A 39 -27.10 -8.75 14.27
CA ARG A 39 -28.08 -8.80 15.39
C ARG A 39 -28.21 -10.19 16.02
N SER A 40 -28.01 -11.24 15.25
CA SER A 40 -28.10 -12.62 15.75
C SER A 40 -26.90 -13.08 16.56
N ILE A 41 -25.73 -12.47 16.36
CA ILE A 41 -24.48 -12.83 17.04
C ILE A 41 -24.05 -11.83 18.13
N THR A 42 -24.68 -10.64 18.18
CA THR A 42 -24.34 -9.59 19.16
C THR A 42 -24.65 -10.06 20.58
N ASP A 43 -23.68 -9.87 21.47
CA ASP A 43 -23.81 -10.11 22.92
C ASP A 43 -23.29 -8.92 23.75
N GLU A 44 -23.45 -8.99 25.07
CA GLU A 44 -23.09 -7.91 26.02
C GLU A 44 -21.58 -7.60 26.08
N ARG A 45 -20.74 -8.47 25.58
CA ARG A 45 -19.27 -8.28 25.56
C ARG A 45 -18.83 -7.41 24.37
N MET A 46 -19.69 -7.23 23.40
CA MET A 46 -19.40 -6.53 22.15
C MET A 46 -19.71 -5.03 22.28
N ARG A 47 -18.80 -4.19 21.83
CA ARG A 47 -19.06 -2.76 21.67
C ARG A 47 -19.66 -2.53 20.28
N ALA A 48 -20.92 -2.12 20.25
CA ALA A 48 -21.61 -1.79 19.01
C ALA A 48 -21.19 -0.40 18.52
N ILE A 49 -20.86 -0.31 17.22
CA ILE A 49 -20.54 0.94 16.52
C ILE A 49 -21.51 1.07 15.36
N ASP A 50 -22.36 2.09 15.42
CA ASP A 50 -23.26 2.47 14.34
C ASP A 50 -22.47 3.28 13.29
N LEU A 51 -22.36 2.74 12.09
CA LEU A 51 -21.66 3.38 10.98
C LEU A 51 -22.47 4.55 10.39
N ASN A 52 -23.77 4.59 10.61
CA ASN A 52 -24.64 5.65 10.09
C ASN A 52 -24.41 5.92 8.58
N GLY A 53 -24.39 4.85 7.78
CA GLY A 53 -24.20 4.90 6.33
C GLY A 53 -22.76 5.07 5.85
N LYS A 54 -21.77 5.13 6.75
CA LYS A 54 -20.35 5.24 6.36
C LYS A 54 -19.85 3.98 5.63
N LEU A 55 -18.78 4.16 4.88
CA LEU A 55 -18.05 3.07 4.24
C LEU A 55 -16.86 2.65 5.11
N ILE A 56 -16.69 1.36 5.33
CA ILE A 56 -15.44 0.76 5.84
C ILE A 56 -14.63 0.21 4.68
N THR A 57 -13.34 0.57 4.63
CA THR A 57 -12.35 0.00 3.71
C THR A 57 -11.12 -0.46 4.49
N PRO A 58 -10.22 -1.28 3.89
CA PRO A 58 -8.85 -1.35 4.36
C PRO A 58 -8.22 0.05 4.39
N THR A 59 -7.28 0.28 5.30
CA THR A 59 -6.46 1.49 5.28
C THR A 59 -5.61 1.55 4.01
N PHE A 60 -5.29 2.76 3.55
CA PHE A 60 -4.31 2.93 2.49
C PHE A 60 -2.90 2.57 2.94
N ALA A 61 -2.09 2.19 1.96
CA ALA A 61 -0.68 1.91 2.13
C ALA A 61 0.14 2.64 1.05
N ARG A 62 1.31 3.14 1.40
CA ARG A 62 2.22 3.82 0.48
C ARG A 62 3.24 2.84 -0.07
N ALA A 63 3.40 2.82 -1.40
CA ALA A 63 4.23 1.83 -2.07
C ALA A 63 5.71 2.00 -1.80
N PHE A 64 6.23 3.24 -1.83
CA PHE A 64 7.64 3.54 -1.60
C PHE A 64 7.89 5.04 -1.46
N ALA A 65 8.82 5.42 -0.59
CA ALA A 65 9.43 6.75 -0.58
C ALA A 65 10.82 6.74 0.10
N PRO A 66 11.83 7.40 -0.48
CA PRO A 66 13.12 7.59 0.19
C PRO A 66 13.00 8.65 1.29
N ILE A 67 13.69 8.42 2.42
CA ILE A 67 13.69 9.36 3.58
C ILE A 67 15.05 9.97 3.87
N ASN A 68 15.98 9.91 2.91
CA ASN A 68 17.34 10.37 3.10
C ASN A 68 17.37 11.86 3.49
N ASN A 69 18.07 12.18 4.60
CA ASN A 69 18.26 13.53 5.10
C ASN A 69 16.99 14.27 5.55
N TYR A 70 15.89 13.59 5.81
CA TYR A 70 14.73 14.23 6.42
C TYR A 70 14.93 14.40 7.92
N SER A 71 14.43 15.52 8.45
CA SER A 71 14.40 15.77 9.89
C SER A 71 13.26 14.98 10.56
N GLU A 72 13.37 14.77 11.87
CA GLU A 72 12.30 14.21 12.69
C GLU A 72 10.97 14.96 12.49
N LYS A 73 11.02 16.29 12.48
CA LYS A 73 9.84 17.13 12.24
C LYS A 73 9.20 16.86 10.89
N THR A 74 10.01 16.78 9.83
CA THR A 74 9.50 16.51 8.47
C THR A 74 8.83 15.15 8.37
N LEU A 75 9.42 14.13 8.99
CA LEU A 75 8.83 12.77 9.04
C LEU A 75 7.55 12.76 9.87
N TYR A 76 7.50 13.46 10.99
CA TYR A 76 6.29 13.60 11.79
C TYR A 76 5.15 14.27 11.00
N GLU A 77 5.43 15.39 10.32
CA GLU A 77 4.45 16.09 9.46
C GLU A 77 3.97 15.21 8.31
N TYR A 78 4.86 14.41 7.74
CA TYR A 78 4.51 13.41 6.75
C TYR A 78 3.52 12.36 7.31
N PHE A 79 3.82 11.77 8.46
CA PHE A 79 2.91 10.80 9.07
C PHE A 79 1.56 11.42 9.43
N LEU A 80 1.56 12.64 9.95
CA LEU A 80 0.32 13.37 10.26
C LEU A 80 -0.52 13.59 8.99
N ARG A 81 0.10 14.07 7.90
CA ARG A 81 -0.58 14.29 6.63
C ARG A 81 -1.17 13.00 6.07
N THR A 82 -0.39 11.94 6.04
CA THR A 82 -0.84 10.65 5.49
C THR A 82 -1.91 10.00 6.36
N HIS A 83 -1.81 10.14 7.68
CA HIS A 83 -2.83 9.67 8.62
C HIS A 83 -4.20 10.31 8.35
N THR A 84 -4.25 11.62 8.13
CA THR A 84 -5.52 12.32 7.79
C THR A 84 -6.11 11.90 6.45
N GLN A 85 -5.33 11.22 5.61
CA GLN A 85 -5.75 10.66 4.33
C GLN A 85 -5.99 9.13 4.37
N GLY A 86 -6.04 8.54 5.58
CA GLY A 86 -6.35 7.13 5.76
C GLY A 86 -5.21 6.15 5.51
N TYR A 87 -3.96 6.62 5.50
CA TYR A 87 -2.79 5.75 5.39
C TYR A 87 -2.34 5.23 6.75
N HIS A 88 -2.09 3.93 6.80
CA HIS A 88 -1.51 3.27 7.98
C HIS A 88 -0.14 2.65 7.68
N THR A 89 0.03 2.03 6.52
CA THR A 89 1.29 1.34 6.17
C THR A 89 2.13 2.17 5.20
N HIS A 90 3.44 2.27 5.50
CA HIS A 90 4.39 3.06 4.73
C HIS A 90 5.61 2.24 4.37
N THR A 91 5.93 2.14 3.08
CA THR A 91 7.21 1.60 2.63
C THR A 91 8.20 2.75 2.48
N LEU A 92 9.22 2.75 3.30
CA LEU A 92 10.23 3.82 3.35
C LEU A 92 11.63 3.24 3.10
N ALA A 93 12.49 4.01 2.45
CA ALA A 93 13.88 3.64 2.24
C ALA A 93 14.84 4.71 2.75
N GLY A 94 15.88 4.28 3.43
CA GLY A 94 16.91 5.17 3.97
C GLY A 94 18.19 4.43 4.31
N THR A 95 19.20 5.17 4.71
CA THR A 95 20.44 4.59 5.24
C THR A 95 20.25 4.13 6.70
N ILE A 96 21.21 3.41 7.23
CA ILE A 96 21.22 3.04 8.66
C ILE A 96 21.11 4.27 9.59
N ARG A 97 21.66 5.41 9.16
CA ARG A 97 21.62 6.64 9.95
C ARG A 97 20.22 7.24 10.08
N ASP A 98 19.37 7.02 9.06
CA ASP A 98 18.01 7.55 9.04
C ASP A 98 17.07 6.81 10.00
N ILE A 99 17.42 5.58 10.44
CA ILE A 99 16.61 4.76 11.34
C ILE A 99 16.34 5.46 12.68
N SER A 100 17.34 6.12 13.25
CA SER A 100 17.19 6.81 14.54
C SER A 100 16.21 7.98 14.45
N THR A 101 16.31 8.77 13.37
CA THR A 101 15.41 9.90 13.08
C THR A 101 13.97 9.40 12.83
N LEU A 102 13.84 8.31 12.08
CA LEU A 102 12.56 7.69 11.81
C LEU A 102 11.88 7.19 13.10
N ARG A 103 12.63 6.52 13.98
CA ARG A 103 12.12 6.06 15.28
C ARG A 103 11.66 7.21 16.15
N ALA A 104 12.49 8.25 16.31
CA ALA A 104 12.13 9.42 17.11
C ALA A 104 10.84 10.10 16.60
N SER A 105 10.69 10.20 15.28
CA SER A 105 9.47 10.72 14.67
C SER A 105 8.23 9.86 14.97
N LEU A 106 8.35 8.53 14.92
CA LEU A 106 7.27 7.61 15.25
C LEU A 106 6.94 7.66 16.76
N ASP A 107 7.94 7.70 17.63
CA ASP A 107 7.74 7.83 19.07
C ASP A 107 6.98 9.12 19.40
N THR A 108 7.32 10.24 18.73
CA THR A 108 6.58 11.51 18.85
C THR A 108 5.15 11.36 18.36
N PHE A 109 4.93 10.67 17.24
CA PHE A 109 3.59 10.42 16.70
C PHE A 109 2.73 9.59 17.67
N TYR A 110 3.30 8.57 18.31
CA TYR A 110 2.62 7.75 19.31
C TYR A 110 2.15 8.51 20.55
N THR A 111 2.82 9.60 20.90
CA THR A 111 2.39 10.39 22.08
C THR A 111 1.07 11.12 21.84
N THR A 112 0.70 11.34 20.58
CA THR A 112 -0.47 12.15 20.20
C THR A 112 -1.56 11.37 19.49
N HIS A 113 -1.24 10.17 18.98
CA HIS A 113 -2.16 9.33 18.22
C HIS A 113 -2.16 7.90 18.77
N ALA A 114 -3.34 7.34 18.94
CA ALA A 114 -3.49 5.98 19.46
C ALA A 114 -3.13 4.88 18.44
N THR A 115 -3.13 5.23 17.15
CA THR A 115 -2.79 4.33 16.05
C THR A 115 -1.42 4.67 15.49
N ALA A 116 -0.49 3.72 15.57
CA ALA A 116 0.83 3.90 15.01
C ALA A 116 0.89 3.55 13.53
N PRO A 117 1.67 4.30 12.74
CA PRO A 117 2.03 3.87 11.40
C PRO A 117 2.80 2.53 11.42
N ASP A 118 2.44 1.62 10.51
CA ASP A 118 3.21 0.41 10.22
C ASP A 118 4.25 0.75 9.15
N VAL A 119 5.54 0.59 9.47
CA VAL A 119 6.62 0.97 8.56
C VAL A 119 7.39 -0.24 8.09
N ARG A 120 7.51 -0.36 6.76
CA ARG A 120 8.33 -1.32 6.06
C ARG A 120 9.57 -0.62 5.55
N PHE A 121 10.72 -0.96 6.11
CA PHE A 121 11.97 -0.26 5.87
C PHE A 121 12.87 -1.00 4.90
N PHE A 122 13.39 -0.27 3.91
CA PHE A 122 14.40 -0.73 2.97
C PHE A 122 15.71 0.01 3.25
N ILE A 123 16.79 -0.75 3.38
CA ILE A 123 18.12 -0.17 3.55
C ILE A 123 18.63 0.33 2.20
N ILE A 124 19.05 1.58 2.15
CA ILE A 124 19.88 2.12 1.06
C ILE A 124 21.34 1.97 1.47
N PRO A 125 22.11 1.09 0.82
CA PRO A 125 23.53 0.95 1.12
C PRO A 125 24.31 2.21 0.76
N GLU A 126 25.31 2.53 1.58
CA GLU A 126 26.22 3.63 1.25
C GLU A 126 27.07 3.28 0.01
N PRO A 127 27.48 4.27 -0.82
CA PRO A 127 28.20 4.02 -2.07
C PRO A 127 29.53 3.25 -1.91
N GLN A 128 30.14 3.28 -0.71
CA GLN A 128 31.41 2.59 -0.42
C GLN A 128 31.20 1.21 0.22
N ALA A 129 29.94 0.78 0.40
CA ALA A 129 29.65 -0.51 1.01
C ALA A 129 30.20 -1.65 0.16
N THR A 130 30.85 -2.63 0.79
CA THR A 130 31.39 -3.84 0.16
C THR A 130 30.51 -5.05 0.51
N SER A 131 30.69 -6.16 -0.18
CA SER A 131 29.93 -7.40 0.09
C SER A 131 29.99 -7.82 1.57
N ALA A 132 31.16 -7.76 2.20
CA ALA A 132 31.31 -8.09 3.62
C ALA A 132 30.54 -7.13 4.55
N SER A 133 30.25 -5.91 4.10
CA SER A 133 29.51 -4.92 4.91
C SER A 133 27.98 -5.03 4.77
N TYR A 134 27.45 -5.74 3.80
CA TYR A 134 25.98 -5.86 3.62
C TYR A 134 25.34 -6.76 4.68
N ALA A 135 25.95 -7.90 5.03
CA ALA A 135 25.50 -8.75 6.11
C ALA A 135 25.54 -8.00 7.47
N GLU A 136 26.61 -7.20 7.69
CA GLU A 136 26.71 -6.33 8.86
C GLU A 136 25.64 -5.24 8.89
N LEU A 137 25.29 -4.67 7.73
CA LEU A 137 24.18 -3.71 7.60
C LEU A 137 22.84 -4.32 7.99
N VAL A 138 22.55 -5.57 7.57
CA VAL A 138 21.32 -6.27 7.95
C VAL A 138 21.26 -6.48 9.45
N THR A 139 22.34 -7.02 10.05
CA THR A 139 22.41 -7.25 11.49
C THR A 139 22.23 -5.94 12.28
N THR A 140 22.93 -4.88 11.87
CA THR A 140 22.83 -3.57 12.51
C THR A 140 21.43 -2.99 12.39
N ALA A 141 20.79 -3.09 11.21
CA ALA A 141 19.43 -2.63 11.02
C ALA A 141 18.44 -3.41 11.89
N GLN A 142 18.56 -4.74 11.96
CA GLN A 142 17.71 -5.58 12.79
C GLN A 142 17.84 -5.20 14.28
N ASP A 143 19.04 -4.95 14.76
CA ASP A 143 19.28 -4.50 16.14
C ASP A 143 18.66 -3.12 16.42
N LEU A 144 18.84 -2.17 15.50
CA LEU A 144 18.26 -0.83 15.62
C LEU A 144 16.74 -0.84 15.54
N LEU A 145 16.14 -1.74 14.78
CA LEU A 145 14.69 -1.86 14.59
C LEU A 145 14.02 -2.75 15.63
N ASN A 146 14.80 -3.49 16.41
CA ASN A 146 14.28 -4.38 17.45
C ASN A 146 13.35 -3.63 18.42
N LYS A 147 12.18 -4.21 18.71
CA LYS A 147 11.13 -3.62 19.56
C LYS A 147 10.52 -2.32 19.03
N SER A 148 10.62 -2.04 17.75
CA SER A 148 9.91 -0.94 17.10
C SER A 148 8.76 -1.46 16.22
N SER A 149 7.88 -0.56 15.76
CA SER A 149 6.85 -0.87 14.74
C SER A 149 7.40 -0.86 13.31
N ILE A 150 8.73 -0.83 13.15
CA ILE A 150 9.40 -0.77 11.86
C ILE A 150 9.91 -2.17 11.53
N ALA A 151 9.48 -2.73 10.39
CA ALA A 151 9.95 -4.02 9.90
C ALA A 151 11.04 -3.81 8.83
N LEU A 152 12.21 -4.44 9.02
CA LEU A 152 13.20 -4.53 7.95
C LEU A 152 12.63 -5.41 6.84
N THR A 153 12.48 -4.84 5.65
CA THR A 153 11.80 -5.51 4.53
C THR A 153 12.76 -5.84 3.38
N GLY A 154 13.77 -5.01 3.15
CA GLY A 154 14.65 -5.25 2.00
C GLY A 154 15.80 -4.28 1.86
N PHE A 155 16.46 -4.40 0.71
CA PHE A 155 17.41 -3.42 0.20
C PHE A 155 16.81 -2.59 -0.91
N HIS A 156 17.19 -1.31 -0.99
CA HIS A 156 16.91 -0.45 -2.13
C HIS A 156 18.21 -0.09 -2.85
N ALA A 157 18.38 -0.68 -4.04
CA ALA A 157 19.57 -0.46 -4.85
C ALA A 157 19.44 0.83 -5.67
N THR A 158 20.27 1.81 -5.36
CA THR A 158 20.42 3.06 -6.12
C THR A 158 21.62 3.01 -7.06
N ASN A 159 22.59 2.13 -6.81
CA ASN A 159 23.72 1.85 -7.68
C ASN A 159 23.62 0.43 -8.24
N LEU A 160 23.48 0.32 -9.56
CA LEU A 160 23.30 -0.95 -10.26
C LEU A 160 24.57 -1.82 -10.28
N ASP A 161 25.76 -1.25 -10.13
CA ASP A 161 27.03 -2.00 -10.11
C ASP A 161 27.12 -2.94 -8.90
N HIS A 162 26.42 -2.61 -7.80
CA HIS A 162 26.37 -3.42 -6.59
C HIS A 162 25.24 -4.46 -6.59
N LEU A 163 24.40 -4.45 -7.62
CA LEU A 163 23.17 -5.23 -7.65
C LEU A 163 23.37 -6.75 -7.51
N PRO A 164 24.36 -7.39 -8.15
CA PRO A 164 24.58 -8.83 -8.00
C PRO A 164 24.88 -9.23 -6.54
N THR A 165 25.68 -8.42 -5.85
CA THR A 165 26.03 -8.68 -4.45
C THR A 165 24.82 -8.42 -3.52
N LEU A 166 24.09 -7.33 -3.74
CA LEU A 166 22.87 -7.03 -2.98
C LEU A 166 21.79 -8.10 -3.19
N ALA A 167 21.68 -8.65 -4.41
CA ALA A 167 20.76 -9.73 -4.71
C ALA A 167 21.09 -11.02 -3.92
N SER A 168 22.37 -11.36 -3.83
CA SER A 168 22.82 -12.52 -3.04
C SER A 168 22.52 -12.34 -1.57
N GLU A 169 22.84 -11.18 -0.99
CA GLU A 169 22.56 -10.87 0.41
C GLU A 169 21.05 -10.83 0.70
N ALA A 170 20.26 -10.21 -0.19
CA ALA A 170 18.81 -10.20 -0.05
C ALA A 170 18.23 -11.63 -0.07
N ALA A 171 18.74 -12.49 -0.95
CA ALA A 171 18.30 -13.88 -1.02
C ALA A 171 18.69 -14.68 0.24
N GLU A 172 19.90 -14.47 0.79
CA GLU A 172 20.38 -15.15 1.99
C GLU A 172 19.56 -14.78 3.24
N HIS A 173 19.15 -13.50 3.34
CA HIS A 173 18.40 -13.00 4.49
C HIS A 173 16.88 -13.00 4.28
N GLY A 174 16.35 -13.52 3.16
CA GLY A 174 14.92 -13.52 2.86
C GLY A 174 14.32 -12.13 2.66
N LEU A 175 15.14 -11.17 2.24
CA LEU A 175 14.76 -9.78 2.04
C LEU A 175 14.30 -9.51 0.60
N VAL A 176 13.52 -8.45 0.41
CA VAL A 176 13.09 -7.96 -0.92
C VAL A 176 14.20 -7.11 -1.53
N LEU A 177 14.44 -7.26 -2.83
CA LEU A 177 15.30 -6.39 -3.60
C LEU A 177 14.47 -5.35 -4.36
N SER A 178 14.56 -4.11 -3.95
CA SER A 178 14.01 -2.94 -4.65
C SER A 178 15.10 -2.30 -5.50
N ILE A 179 14.81 -2.01 -6.76
CA ILE A 179 15.75 -1.40 -7.70
C ILE A 179 15.19 -0.03 -8.12
N ASN A 180 16.00 1.02 -7.96
CA ASN A 180 15.65 2.37 -8.40
C ASN A 180 15.68 2.47 -9.94
N THR A 181 14.66 3.11 -10.51
CA THR A 181 14.54 3.30 -11.97
C THR A 181 14.72 4.75 -12.41
N GLN A 182 14.93 5.70 -11.49
CA GLN A 182 15.00 7.13 -11.80
C GLN A 182 16.05 7.49 -12.84
N ASP A 183 17.25 6.88 -12.77
CA ASP A 183 18.34 7.20 -13.70
C ASP A 183 18.14 6.51 -15.05
N SER A 184 17.64 5.28 -15.06
CA SER A 184 17.38 4.52 -16.29
C SER A 184 16.50 3.30 -16.04
N PHE A 185 15.26 3.36 -16.48
CA PHE A 185 14.37 2.19 -16.48
C PHE A 185 14.96 1.02 -17.28
N THR A 186 15.53 1.29 -18.47
CA THR A 186 16.09 0.24 -19.34
C THR A 186 17.22 -0.55 -18.67
N ASN A 187 18.12 0.13 -17.96
CA ASN A 187 19.20 -0.54 -17.25
C ASN A 187 18.64 -1.32 -16.06
N ALA A 188 17.79 -0.71 -15.23
CA ALA A 188 17.17 -1.37 -14.08
C ALA A 188 16.36 -2.62 -14.51
N PHE A 189 15.62 -2.54 -15.61
CA PHE A 189 14.89 -3.66 -16.21
C PHE A 189 15.81 -4.81 -16.59
N SER A 190 16.90 -4.53 -17.36
CA SER A 190 17.83 -5.55 -17.81
C SER A 190 18.55 -6.23 -16.64
N TYR A 191 18.96 -5.46 -15.64
CA TYR A 191 19.56 -6.00 -14.43
C TYR A 191 18.57 -6.82 -13.59
N ALA A 192 17.32 -6.38 -13.48
CA ALA A 192 16.29 -7.12 -12.74
C ALA A 192 16.02 -8.50 -13.34
N LEU A 193 15.99 -8.61 -14.69
CA LEU A 193 15.87 -9.89 -15.38
C LEU A 193 17.10 -10.78 -15.15
N ALA A 194 18.31 -10.24 -15.25
CA ALA A 194 19.53 -10.99 -14.98
C ALA A 194 19.60 -11.49 -13.52
N VAL A 195 19.18 -10.67 -12.57
CA VAL A 195 19.07 -11.10 -11.15
C VAL A 195 18.03 -12.20 -11.00
N ARG A 196 16.88 -12.11 -11.69
CA ARG A 196 15.84 -13.15 -11.65
C ARG A 196 16.36 -14.50 -12.16
N GLU A 197 17.18 -14.51 -13.20
CA GLU A 197 17.80 -15.74 -13.72
C GLU A 197 18.75 -16.40 -12.69
N GLN A 198 19.51 -15.60 -11.96
CA GLN A 198 20.45 -16.07 -10.95
C GLN A 198 19.79 -16.44 -9.62
N HIS A 199 18.72 -15.71 -9.25
CA HIS A 199 17.98 -15.86 -8.00
C HIS A 199 16.48 -16.05 -8.28
N PRO A 200 16.01 -17.23 -8.74
CA PRO A 200 14.62 -17.44 -9.18
C PRO A 200 13.55 -17.18 -8.11
N TRP A 201 13.91 -17.28 -6.84
CA TRP A 201 13.02 -17.14 -5.71
C TRP A 201 13.11 -15.78 -5.01
N LEU A 202 14.07 -14.95 -5.40
CA LEU A 202 14.22 -13.63 -4.80
C LEU A 202 13.03 -12.74 -5.16
N ASN A 203 12.52 -12.04 -4.18
CA ASN A 203 11.47 -11.05 -4.38
C ASN A 203 12.06 -9.75 -4.93
N ILE A 204 11.72 -9.41 -6.17
CA ILE A 204 12.28 -8.26 -6.89
C ILE A 204 11.15 -7.28 -7.23
N ARG A 205 11.43 -5.99 -7.03
CA ARG A 205 10.55 -4.91 -7.45
C ARG A 205 11.36 -3.76 -8.08
N LEU A 206 10.74 -3.08 -9.03
CA LEU A 206 11.25 -1.83 -9.59
C LEU A 206 10.47 -0.67 -8.98
N ASP A 207 11.16 0.29 -8.38
CA ASP A 207 10.52 1.46 -7.76
C ASP A 207 10.85 2.75 -8.49
N MET A 208 10.04 3.78 -8.28
CA MET A 208 10.13 5.08 -8.94
C MET A 208 9.87 5.00 -10.45
N VAL A 209 9.05 4.02 -10.86
CA VAL A 209 8.77 3.77 -12.28
C VAL A 209 7.84 4.84 -12.83
N HIS A 210 8.26 5.49 -13.89
CA HIS A 210 7.49 6.54 -14.57
C HIS A 210 7.72 6.52 -16.10
N GLY A 211 6.89 7.28 -16.83
CA GLY A 211 7.00 7.42 -18.28
C GLY A 211 6.46 6.25 -19.07
N VAL A 212 6.86 6.16 -20.34
CA VAL A 212 6.33 5.18 -21.29
C VAL A 212 7.19 3.92 -21.28
N ILE A 213 6.57 2.79 -20.96
CA ILE A 213 7.16 1.45 -21.03
C ILE A 213 6.40 0.68 -22.12
N ASP A 214 7.09 0.00 -23.04
CA ASP A 214 6.41 -0.82 -24.05
C ASP A 214 5.77 -2.08 -23.47
N ASP A 215 4.76 -2.61 -24.20
CA ASP A 215 3.94 -3.73 -23.71
C ASP A 215 4.75 -5.01 -23.54
N GLN A 216 5.79 -5.23 -24.40
CA GLN A 216 6.63 -6.40 -24.30
C GLN A 216 7.41 -6.40 -22.98
N ARG A 217 8.00 -5.28 -22.60
CA ARG A 217 8.71 -5.17 -21.31
C ARG A 217 7.78 -5.35 -20.12
N LEU A 218 6.55 -4.85 -20.19
CA LEU A 218 5.55 -5.08 -19.14
C LEU A 218 5.19 -6.57 -19.05
N GLN A 219 5.04 -7.26 -20.19
CA GLN A 219 4.81 -8.69 -20.21
C GLN A 219 6.01 -9.47 -19.65
N ASP A 220 7.24 -9.11 -20.04
CA ASP A 220 8.46 -9.74 -19.53
C ASP A 220 8.57 -9.61 -18.00
N LEU A 221 8.20 -8.44 -17.45
CA LEU A 221 8.14 -8.24 -15.99
C LEU A 221 7.07 -9.12 -15.32
N ALA A 222 5.90 -9.25 -15.96
CA ALA A 222 4.83 -10.11 -15.45
C ALA A 222 5.27 -11.58 -15.42
N ASP A 223 5.88 -12.07 -16.52
CA ASP A 223 6.39 -13.44 -16.66
C ASP A 223 7.52 -13.72 -15.65
N ALA A 224 8.40 -12.75 -15.45
CA ALA A 224 9.47 -12.79 -14.47
C ALA A 224 9.00 -12.57 -13.02
N ARG A 225 7.72 -12.26 -12.78
CA ARG A 225 7.18 -11.91 -11.47
C ARG A 225 7.93 -10.77 -10.77
N ILE A 226 8.30 -9.75 -11.55
CA ILE A 226 8.90 -8.52 -11.05
C ILE A 226 7.81 -7.46 -10.93
N ASN A 227 7.64 -6.92 -9.74
CA ASN A 227 6.56 -5.99 -9.42
C ASN A 227 6.97 -4.53 -9.67
N LEU A 228 6.00 -3.64 -9.90
CA LEU A 228 6.22 -2.23 -10.17
C LEU A 228 5.71 -1.31 -9.07
N GLY A 229 6.58 -0.47 -8.50
CA GLY A 229 6.21 0.72 -7.77
C GLY A 229 6.13 1.91 -8.72
N ILE A 230 4.93 2.27 -9.15
CA ILE A 230 4.70 3.35 -10.11
C ILE A 230 4.74 4.68 -9.37
N GLN A 231 5.54 5.62 -9.86
CA GLN A 231 5.56 6.98 -9.37
C GLN A 231 4.22 7.66 -9.66
N ALA A 232 3.51 8.00 -8.59
CA ALA A 232 2.19 8.58 -8.70
C ALA A 232 2.28 10.10 -8.85
N THR A 233 1.80 10.58 -9.98
CA THR A 233 1.62 11.98 -10.30
C THR A 233 0.20 12.21 -10.83
N PHE A 234 -0.25 13.47 -10.89
CA PHE A 234 -1.56 13.80 -11.46
C PHE A 234 -1.57 13.85 -13.00
N ASP A 235 -0.54 13.34 -13.66
CA ASP A 235 -0.45 13.35 -15.11
C ASP A 235 -1.10 12.12 -15.77
N THR A 236 -1.34 12.25 -17.06
CA THR A 236 -1.93 11.18 -17.88
C THR A 236 -0.97 9.99 -18.09
N GLU A 237 0.32 10.18 -17.97
CA GLU A 237 1.32 9.11 -18.17
C GLU A 237 1.29 8.09 -17.05
N THR A 238 1.07 8.54 -15.80
CA THR A 238 0.83 7.62 -14.67
C THR A 238 -0.39 6.73 -14.91
N ALA A 239 -1.50 7.33 -15.38
CA ALA A 239 -2.73 6.59 -15.67
C ALA A 239 -2.53 5.57 -16.80
N LYS A 240 -1.89 5.97 -17.90
CA LYS A 240 -1.55 5.08 -19.03
C LYS A 240 -0.64 3.94 -18.62
N LEU A 241 0.41 4.22 -17.85
CA LEU A 241 1.32 3.19 -17.37
C LEU A 241 0.60 2.17 -16.48
N ALA A 242 -0.21 2.65 -15.54
CA ALA A 242 -1.00 1.78 -14.67
C ALA A 242 -2.02 0.95 -15.46
N HIS A 243 -2.67 1.53 -16.47
CA HIS A 243 -3.59 0.82 -17.38
C HIS A 243 -2.87 -0.30 -18.13
N ARG A 244 -1.72 0.00 -18.75
CA ARG A 244 -0.93 -0.98 -19.51
C ARG A 244 -0.34 -2.07 -18.63
N ALA A 245 0.18 -1.73 -17.44
CA ALA A 245 0.66 -2.70 -16.47
C ALA A 245 -0.46 -3.66 -16.05
N ASN A 246 -1.67 -3.12 -15.82
CA ASN A 246 -2.84 -3.95 -15.49
C ASN A 246 -3.23 -4.87 -16.65
N ALA A 247 -3.19 -4.39 -17.89
CA ALA A 247 -3.50 -5.18 -19.09
C ALA A 247 -2.47 -6.30 -19.33
N ALA A 248 -1.19 -6.04 -19.08
CA ALA A 248 -0.11 -7.03 -19.17
C ALA A 248 -0.11 -8.04 -18.00
N GLY A 249 -0.90 -7.83 -16.95
CA GLY A 249 -0.88 -8.67 -15.75
C GLY A 249 0.30 -8.40 -14.82
N THR A 250 1.07 -7.34 -15.06
CA THR A 250 2.17 -6.92 -14.19
C THR A 250 1.61 -6.39 -12.89
N ALA A 251 2.04 -6.96 -11.77
CA ALA A 251 1.63 -6.47 -10.46
C ALA A 251 2.24 -5.11 -10.15
N PHE A 252 1.42 -4.16 -9.74
CA PHE A 252 1.87 -2.82 -9.42
C PHE A 252 1.20 -2.24 -8.19
N ALA A 253 1.85 -1.23 -7.62
CA ALA A 253 1.28 -0.32 -6.63
C ALA A 253 1.61 1.13 -7.00
N LEU A 254 0.83 2.06 -6.47
CA LEU A 254 0.97 3.50 -6.70
C LEU A 254 1.64 4.19 -5.50
N GLY A 255 2.24 5.35 -5.74
CA GLY A 255 2.81 6.16 -4.67
C GLY A 255 4.28 5.87 -4.39
N SER A 256 5.02 5.38 -5.39
CA SER A 256 6.48 5.28 -5.34
C SER A 256 7.08 6.65 -5.70
N ASP A 257 7.34 7.49 -4.71
CA ASP A 257 7.65 8.91 -4.90
C ASP A 257 9.04 9.29 -4.42
N SER A 258 9.62 10.32 -5.06
CA SER A 258 10.84 10.97 -4.60
C SER A 258 10.62 12.00 -3.49
N SER A 259 9.36 12.40 -3.24
CA SER A 259 9.00 13.40 -2.25
C SER A 259 7.97 12.88 -1.26
N LEU A 260 8.20 13.12 0.03
CA LEU A 260 7.21 12.83 1.08
C LEU A 260 6.11 13.89 1.15
N VAL A 261 6.39 15.12 0.71
CA VAL A 261 5.56 16.28 1.03
C VAL A 261 4.53 16.58 -0.04
N GLU A 262 4.85 16.38 -1.32
CA GLU A 262 4.05 16.85 -2.46
C GLU A 262 3.26 15.76 -3.18
N ALA A 263 3.48 14.49 -2.81
CA ALA A 263 2.84 13.37 -3.48
C ALA A 263 1.32 13.40 -3.35
N PRO A 264 0.58 13.11 -4.44
CA PRO A 264 -0.86 12.90 -4.37
C PRO A 264 -1.21 11.70 -3.49
N LEU A 265 -2.33 11.77 -2.78
CA LEU A 265 -2.70 10.79 -1.79
C LEU A 265 -4.14 10.27 -1.96
N GLY A 266 -4.35 9.02 -1.59
CA GLY A 266 -5.65 8.40 -1.34
C GLY A 266 -6.66 8.57 -2.46
N TRP A 267 -7.85 9.01 -2.11
CA TRP A 267 -8.96 9.17 -3.05
C TRP A 267 -8.72 10.22 -4.12
N GLU A 268 -7.94 11.25 -3.83
CA GLU A 268 -7.57 12.29 -4.80
C GLU A 268 -6.76 11.69 -5.96
N LEU A 269 -5.76 10.86 -5.65
CA LEU A 269 -4.97 10.15 -6.65
C LEU A 269 -5.84 9.18 -7.47
N ILE A 270 -6.67 8.38 -6.81
CA ILE A 270 -7.55 7.43 -7.50
C ILE A 270 -8.50 8.17 -8.45
N SER A 271 -9.11 9.27 -7.98
CA SER A 271 -10.00 10.11 -8.80
C SER A 271 -9.30 10.64 -10.06
N ALA A 272 -8.10 11.19 -9.93
CA ALA A 272 -7.33 11.68 -11.06
C ALA A 272 -7.02 10.59 -12.10
N LEU A 273 -6.67 9.39 -11.64
CA LEU A 273 -6.36 8.26 -12.52
C LEU A 273 -7.59 7.72 -13.26
N ILE A 274 -8.76 7.73 -12.62
CA ILE A 274 -10.02 7.30 -13.25
C ILE A 274 -10.47 8.30 -14.31
N GLN A 275 -10.30 9.60 -14.06
CA GLN A 275 -10.74 10.66 -14.96
C GLN A 275 -9.81 10.86 -16.16
N SER A 276 -8.66 10.21 -16.17
CA SER A 276 -7.72 10.25 -17.29
C SER A 276 -8.27 9.50 -18.52
N ALA A 277 -7.93 9.93 -19.73
CA ALA A 277 -8.41 9.35 -20.99
C ALA A 277 -8.11 7.84 -21.14
N ASP A 278 -6.95 7.39 -20.65
CA ASP A 278 -6.56 5.98 -20.60
C ASP A 278 -6.49 5.50 -19.13
N GLY A 279 -7.54 5.85 -18.36
CA GLY A 279 -7.60 5.62 -16.95
C GLY A 279 -7.77 4.16 -16.55
N ILE A 280 -7.59 3.89 -15.28
CA ILE A 280 -7.86 2.59 -14.66
C ILE A 280 -9.21 2.61 -13.94
N SER A 281 -9.75 1.43 -13.62
CA SER A 281 -10.96 1.35 -12.79
C SER A 281 -10.69 1.84 -11.36
N ALA A 282 -11.71 2.35 -10.67
CA ALA A 282 -11.63 2.69 -9.24
C ALA A 282 -11.12 1.49 -8.41
N ARG A 283 -11.55 0.29 -8.75
CA ARG A 283 -11.10 -0.95 -8.11
C ARG A 283 -9.60 -1.20 -8.31
N SER A 284 -9.07 -0.98 -9.50
CA SER A 284 -7.63 -1.13 -9.79
C SER A 284 -6.82 -0.08 -9.04
N GLY A 285 -7.23 1.18 -9.06
CA GLY A 285 -6.59 2.27 -8.32
C GLY A 285 -6.62 2.02 -6.81
N PHE A 286 -7.77 1.62 -6.27
CA PHE A 286 -7.91 1.29 -4.86
C PHE A 286 -7.04 0.08 -4.46
N ALA A 287 -7.02 -0.98 -5.28
CA ALA A 287 -6.17 -2.13 -5.06
C ALA A 287 -4.67 -1.77 -5.08
N ALA A 288 -4.26 -0.84 -5.92
CA ALA A 288 -2.87 -0.38 -6.03
C ALA A 288 -2.40 0.47 -4.83
N LEU A 289 -3.33 1.04 -4.06
CA LEU A 289 -3.07 1.76 -2.80
C LEU A 289 -3.37 0.94 -1.53
N THR A 290 -3.77 -0.31 -1.68
CA THR A 290 -4.07 -1.23 -0.57
C THR A 290 -3.28 -2.53 -0.76
N ARG A 291 -3.94 -3.64 -1.13
CA ARG A 291 -3.32 -4.97 -1.30
C ARG A 291 -2.09 -4.97 -2.23
N GLY A 292 -2.04 -4.08 -3.23
CA GLY A 292 -0.92 -3.98 -4.16
C GLY A 292 0.39 -3.63 -3.46
N VAL A 293 0.35 -2.73 -2.49
CA VAL A 293 1.53 -2.33 -1.71
C VAL A 293 2.08 -3.49 -0.88
N TYR A 294 1.20 -4.24 -0.22
CA TYR A 294 1.60 -5.43 0.55
C TYR A 294 2.17 -6.52 -0.35
N ARG A 295 1.59 -6.69 -1.54
CA ARG A 295 2.11 -7.63 -2.55
C ARG A 295 3.52 -7.23 -3.02
N LEU A 296 3.78 -5.93 -3.23
CA LEU A 296 5.10 -5.43 -3.58
C LEU A 296 6.13 -5.63 -2.46
N ALA A 297 5.70 -5.53 -1.21
CA ALA A 297 6.53 -5.76 -0.04
C ALA A 297 6.68 -7.26 0.30
N HIS A 298 6.04 -8.15 -0.48
CA HIS A 298 5.98 -9.58 -0.22
C HIS A 298 5.58 -9.91 1.22
N ASP A 299 4.48 -9.31 1.66
CA ASP A 299 3.90 -9.59 2.96
C ASP A 299 3.60 -11.08 3.11
N GLU A 300 3.92 -11.65 4.27
CA GLU A 300 3.69 -13.07 4.57
C GLU A 300 2.19 -13.42 4.54
N ASN A 301 1.33 -12.44 4.86
CA ASN A 301 -0.12 -12.61 4.74
C ASN A 301 -0.58 -12.26 3.30
N PRO A 302 -0.99 -13.25 2.49
CA PRO A 302 -1.43 -13.00 1.10
C PRO A 302 -2.71 -12.16 1.03
N PHE A 303 -3.42 -11.99 2.14
CA PHE A 303 -4.64 -11.20 2.26
C PHE A 303 -4.41 -9.81 2.87
N ALA A 304 -3.17 -9.43 3.13
CA ALA A 304 -2.85 -8.11 3.65
C ALA A 304 -3.40 -6.99 2.74
N GLY A 305 -3.90 -5.91 3.35
CA GLY A 305 -4.58 -4.82 2.65
C GLY A 305 -5.98 -5.15 2.14
N GLN A 306 -6.63 -6.18 2.70
CA GLN A 306 -8.01 -6.56 2.44
C GLN A 306 -8.77 -6.76 3.75
N ILE A 307 -10.09 -6.64 3.71
CA ILE A 307 -10.99 -7.00 4.83
C ILE A 307 -11.53 -8.40 4.57
N LEU A 308 -10.95 -9.37 5.25
CA LEU A 308 -11.31 -10.79 5.19
C LEU A 308 -11.28 -11.38 6.60
N PRO A 309 -12.02 -12.47 6.88
CA PRO A 309 -11.82 -13.19 8.13
C PRO A 309 -10.34 -13.56 8.32
N ASP A 310 -9.88 -13.51 9.57
CA ASP A 310 -8.51 -13.78 10.00
C ASP A 310 -7.44 -12.76 9.52
N THR A 311 -7.87 -11.64 8.90
CA THR A 311 -6.95 -10.53 8.59
C THR A 311 -6.88 -9.50 9.71
N PRO A 312 -5.77 -8.74 9.81
CA PRO A 312 -5.70 -7.58 10.70
C PRO A 312 -6.79 -6.57 10.42
N ALA A 313 -7.46 -6.09 11.46
CA ALA A 313 -8.47 -5.04 11.36
C ALA A 313 -7.82 -3.64 11.21
N ASN A 314 -7.03 -3.46 10.15
CA ASN A 314 -6.54 -2.14 9.75
C ASN A 314 -7.58 -1.53 8.81
N ILE A 315 -8.54 -0.81 9.39
CA ILE A 315 -9.73 -0.31 8.70
C ILE A 315 -9.85 1.21 8.80
N ALA A 316 -10.37 1.81 7.74
CA ALA A 316 -10.68 3.24 7.66
C ALA A 316 -12.18 3.43 7.44
N LEU A 317 -12.78 4.33 8.22
CA LEU A 317 -14.18 4.72 8.13
C LEU A 317 -14.28 6.02 7.35
N TRP A 318 -15.12 6.03 6.30
CA TRP A 318 -15.24 7.16 5.40
C TRP A 318 -16.67 7.70 5.38
N ASN A 319 -16.78 9.04 5.49
CA ASN A 319 -17.98 9.74 5.09
C ASN A 319 -18.01 9.80 3.56
N VAL A 320 -19.05 9.23 2.97
CA VAL A 320 -19.22 9.11 1.52
C VAL A 320 -20.58 9.64 1.10
N THR A 321 -20.66 10.24 -0.08
CA THR A 321 -21.95 10.75 -0.62
C THR A 321 -22.71 9.65 -1.34
N GLU A 322 -22.02 8.91 -2.21
CA GLU A 322 -22.61 7.85 -3.03
C GLU A 322 -21.62 6.69 -3.20
N LEU A 323 -22.17 5.49 -3.29
CA LEU A 323 -21.42 4.25 -3.53
C LEU A 323 -21.93 3.57 -4.80
N MET A 324 -20.99 3.10 -5.65
CA MET A 324 -21.35 2.34 -6.84
C MET A 324 -20.20 1.47 -7.37
N VAL A 325 -20.51 0.58 -8.30
CA VAL A 325 -19.51 -0.11 -9.11
C VAL A 325 -19.12 0.81 -10.26
N GLN A 326 -17.85 1.21 -10.31
CA GLN A 326 -17.30 1.98 -11.42
C GLN A 326 -16.59 1.03 -12.39
N THR A 327 -17.06 0.97 -13.63
CA THR A 327 -16.38 0.27 -14.72
C THR A 327 -15.78 1.30 -15.68
N PRO A 328 -14.50 1.15 -16.10
CA PRO A 328 -13.95 2.02 -17.11
C PRO A 328 -14.58 1.67 -18.46
N ASP A 329 -15.52 2.48 -18.93
CA ASP A 329 -15.96 2.46 -20.31
C ASP A 329 -15.86 3.89 -20.84
N SER A 330 -14.93 4.10 -21.77
CA SER A 330 -14.71 5.39 -22.43
C SER A 330 -15.90 5.83 -23.31
N ARG A 331 -16.89 4.97 -23.52
CA ARG A 331 -18.05 5.23 -24.39
C ARG A 331 -19.33 5.54 -23.62
N VAL A 332 -19.42 5.08 -22.37
CA VAL A 332 -20.57 5.32 -21.49
C VAL A 332 -20.03 5.35 -20.06
N ALA A 333 -20.38 6.38 -19.29
CA ALA A 333 -20.22 6.33 -17.84
C ALA A 333 -21.15 5.23 -17.31
N SER A 334 -20.70 3.97 -17.37
CA SER A 334 -21.48 2.83 -16.96
C SER A 334 -21.34 2.65 -15.45
N TRP A 335 -22.20 3.36 -14.74
CA TRP A 335 -22.42 3.25 -13.33
C TRP A 335 -23.38 2.08 -13.09
N SER A 336 -23.02 1.11 -12.29
CA SER A 336 -23.91 0.05 -11.92
C SER A 336 -23.99 -0.08 -10.40
N THR A 337 -25.21 0.00 -9.89
CA THR A 337 -25.55 -0.41 -8.52
C THR A 337 -26.11 -1.82 -8.48
N ASP A 338 -26.00 -2.57 -9.60
CA ASP A 338 -26.62 -3.90 -9.72
C ASP A 338 -25.94 -4.90 -8.77
N PRO A 339 -26.65 -5.40 -7.78
CA PRO A 339 -26.16 -6.41 -6.84
C PRO A 339 -25.64 -7.69 -7.51
N ARG A 340 -26.08 -8.00 -8.71
CA ARG A 340 -25.66 -9.21 -9.45
C ARG A 340 -24.22 -9.15 -9.92
N ALA A 341 -23.58 -7.97 -9.86
CA ALA A 341 -22.17 -7.83 -10.23
C ALA A 341 -21.20 -8.55 -9.28
N HIS A 342 -21.62 -8.86 -8.05
CA HIS A 342 -20.79 -9.47 -6.99
C HIS A 342 -19.46 -8.73 -6.76
N ILE A 343 -19.49 -7.39 -6.84
CA ILE A 343 -18.34 -6.52 -6.68
C ILE A 343 -18.62 -5.55 -5.54
N PRO A 344 -17.71 -5.41 -4.55
CA PRO A 344 -17.86 -4.42 -3.48
C PRO A 344 -17.95 -3.01 -4.05
N LEU A 345 -18.83 -2.19 -3.46
CA LEU A 345 -19.03 -0.82 -3.87
C LEU A 345 -17.86 0.07 -3.41
N LEU A 346 -17.49 1.03 -4.25
CA LEU A 346 -16.55 2.11 -3.95
C LEU A 346 -17.25 3.46 -4.07
N PRO A 347 -16.67 4.52 -3.46
CA PRO A 347 -17.18 5.87 -3.59
C PRO A 347 -17.24 6.32 -5.05
N VAL A 348 -18.25 7.13 -5.38
CA VAL A 348 -18.27 7.85 -6.67
C VAL A 348 -17.18 8.90 -6.65
N LEU A 349 -16.26 8.82 -7.62
CA LEU A 349 -15.11 9.72 -7.75
C LEU A 349 -15.21 10.61 -9.00
N ALA A 350 -16.43 11.07 -9.32
CA ALA A 350 -16.67 12.04 -10.38
C ALA A 350 -16.25 13.45 -9.95
N SER A 351 -15.95 14.32 -10.91
CA SER A 351 -15.43 15.67 -10.63
C SER A 351 -16.41 16.60 -9.91
N ASP A 352 -17.69 16.29 -9.97
CA ASP A 352 -18.80 17.04 -9.34
C ASP A 352 -19.25 16.42 -7.99
N VAL A 353 -18.65 15.32 -7.57
CA VAL A 353 -18.96 14.63 -6.30
C VAL A 353 -17.84 14.87 -5.30
N PRO A 354 -18.15 15.27 -4.06
CA PRO A 354 -17.13 15.41 -3.01
C PRO A 354 -16.38 14.11 -2.75
N LEU A 355 -15.06 14.20 -2.66
CA LEU A 355 -14.24 13.05 -2.28
C LEU A 355 -14.56 12.54 -0.88
N PRO A 356 -14.37 11.23 -0.61
CA PRO A 356 -14.54 10.68 0.72
C PRO A 356 -13.68 11.37 1.77
N VAL A 357 -14.26 11.64 2.92
CA VAL A 357 -13.57 12.26 4.06
C VAL A 357 -13.39 11.22 5.16
N LEU A 358 -12.14 11.06 5.63
CA LEU A 358 -11.85 10.15 6.73
C LEU A 358 -12.59 10.60 7.99
N ASP A 359 -13.35 9.68 8.58
CA ASP A 359 -13.95 9.87 9.90
C ASP A 359 -13.00 9.34 10.99
N ARG A 360 -12.52 8.10 10.83
CA ARG A 360 -11.66 7.44 11.79
C ARG A 360 -10.90 6.26 11.18
N MET A 361 -9.77 5.91 11.77
CA MET A 361 -9.08 4.65 11.53
C MET A 361 -9.04 3.79 12.79
N TYR A 362 -9.12 2.47 12.59
CA TYR A 362 -8.85 1.47 13.61
C TYR A 362 -7.72 0.58 13.10
N THR A 363 -6.79 0.26 13.96
CA THR A 363 -5.66 -0.61 13.65
C THR A 363 -5.47 -1.65 14.76
N ARG A 364 -4.57 -2.61 14.56
CA ARG A 364 -4.28 -3.63 15.58
C ARG A 364 -3.97 -3.06 16.98
N GLY A 365 -3.49 -1.84 17.07
CA GLY A 365 -3.12 -1.18 18.32
C GLY A 365 -4.24 -0.45 19.04
N GLY A 366 -5.41 -0.35 18.46
CA GLY A 366 -6.56 0.37 19.03
C GLY A 366 -7.18 1.44 18.12
N GLU A 367 -7.94 2.36 18.74
CA GLU A 367 -8.54 3.55 18.09
C GLU A 367 -7.47 4.64 17.85
#